data_2facca9582370cf92426d9d27c525a50
#
_entry.id   2facca9582370cf92426d9d27c525a50
#
_cell.length_a   1.000
_cell.length_b   1.000
_cell.length_c   1.000
_cell.angle_alpha   90.00
_cell.angle_beta   90.00
_cell.angle_gamma   90.00
#
_symmetry.space_group_name_H-M   'P 1'
#
loop_
_entity.id
_entity.type
_entity.pdbx_description
1 polymer ?
#
loop_
_entity_poly.entity_id
_entity_poly.type
_entity_poly.pdbx_seq_one_letter_code
_entity_poly.pdbx_strand_id
1 'polypeptide(L)'
;MTRRKVIKDIDIDNSIRNYLQTYPRNKLVVVRRSEKFAEMPKMDVGKELSLYIRQNELEDIKQQCYQFLMQCFDNHISNDDDYGKFICLYNVGILFEQELGFDVTDIIARLSKNVLVFLPWSGELKNNSLYFLSSTSKHKISLSKFNYTII
;
A
#
# COMPACT_ATOMS: atom_id res chain seq x y z
N MET A 1 14.68 12.08 21.92
CA MET A 1 15.22 11.91 20.57
C MET A 1 14.12 12.14 19.56
N THR A 2 14.27 13.15 18.73
CA THR A 2 13.27 13.50 17.73
C THR A 2 13.39 12.55 16.53
N ARG A 3 12.30 11.95 16.14
CA ARG A 3 12.29 11.10 14.95
C ARG A 3 12.35 11.96 13.71
N ARG A 4 13.05 11.46 12.71
CA ARG A 4 13.19 12.15 11.44
C ARG A 4 11.89 12.05 10.64
N LYS A 5 11.42 13.16 10.08
CA LYS A 5 10.30 13.15 9.14
C LYS A 5 10.74 12.49 7.84
N VAL A 6 9.91 11.59 7.32
CA VAL A 6 10.19 10.87 6.06
C VAL A 6 9.78 11.68 4.84
N ILE A 7 8.92 12.69 4.99
CA ILE A 7 8.44 13.54 3.91
C ILE A 7 8.89 14.96 4.16
N LYS A 8 9.68 15.52 3.23
CA LYS A 8 10.29 16.85 3.38
C LYS A 8 9.49 17.96 2.70
N ASP A 9 8.53 17.61 1.82
CA ASP A 9 7.70 18.59 1.14
C ASP A 9 6.58 19.05 2.09
N ILE A 10 6.60 20.34 2.45
CA ILE A 10 5.67 20.88 3.43
C ILE A 10 4.23 20.89 2.94
N ASP A 11 3.98 21.09 1.66
CA ASP A 11 2.63 21.08 1.10
C ASP A 11 2.04 19.69 1.12
N ILE A 12 2.84 18.68 0.79
CA ILE A 12 2.45 17.29 0.86
C ILE A 12 2.21 16.89 2.31
N ASP A 13 3.10 17.28 3.22
CA ASP A 13 2.96 17.01 4.65
C ASP A 13 1.65 17.59 5.19
N ASN A 14 1.34 18.83 4.84
CA ASN A 14 0.09 19.47 5.27
C ASN A 14 -1.14 18.76 4.69
N SER A 15 -1.07 18.31 3.45
CA SER A 15 -2.17 17.57 2.82
C SER A 15 -2.44 16.26 3.55
N ILE A 16 -1.38 15.54 3.94
CA ILE A 16 -1.52 14.29 4.69
C ILE A 16 -2.09 14.56 6.09
N ARG A 17 -1.57 15.58 6.78
CA ARG A 17 -2.07 15.95 8.11
C ARG A 17 -3.55 16.35 8.07
N ASN A 18 -3.96 17.16 7.10
CA ASN A 18 -5.35 17.56 6.93
C ASN A 18 -6.24 16.35 6.68
N TYR A 19 -5.79 15.42 5.85
CA TYR A 19 -6.50 14.18 5.60
C TYR A 19 -6.67 13.36 6.89
N LEU A 20 -5.60 13.18 7.67
CA LEU A 20 -5.66 12.41 8.92
C LEU A 20 -6.55 13.06 9.96
N GLN A 21 -6.65 14.41 9.96
CA GLN A 21 -7.53 15.15 10.88
C GLN A 21 -9.01 14.92 10.60
N THR A 22 -9.36 14.39 9.43
CA THR A 22 -10.75 14.00 9.13
C THR A 22 -11.12 12.64 9.75
N TYR A 23 -10.19 11.98 10.41
CA TYR A 23 -10.37 10.66 11.03
C TYR A 23 -10.91 9.63 10.03
N PRO A 24 -10.21 9.41 8.91
CA PRO A 24 -10.70 8.50 7.89
C PRO A 24 -10.78 7.06 8.42
N ARG A 25 -11.82 6.37 8.03
CA ARG A 25 -12.00 4.96 8.40
C ARG A 25 -10.88 4.07 7.86
N ASN A 26 -10.46 4.35 6.64
CA ASN A 26 -9.30 3.73 6.00
C ASN A 26 -8.29 4.83 5.74
N LYS A 27 -7.06 4.65 6.20
CA LYS A 27 -5.99 5.63 6.04
C LYS A 27 -5.18 5.29 4.81
N LEU A 28 -5.57 5.83 3.66
CA LEU A 28 -4.96 5.50 2.37
C LEU A 28 -4.55 6.77 1.64
N VAL A 29 -3.27 6.85 1.31
CA VAL A 29 -2.69 7.92 0.50
C VAL A 29 -2.19 7.31 -0.81
N VAL A 30 -2.83 7.67 -1.91
CA VAL A 30 -2.37 7.29 -3.25
C VAL A 30 -1.31 8.29 -3.68
N VAL A 31 -0.10 7.80 -3.97
CA VAL A 31 1.05 8.65 -4.28
C VAL A 31 1.27 8.69 -5.79
N ARG A 32 1.08 9.86 -6.38
CA ARG A 32 1.34 10.11 -7.81
C ARG A 32 2.67 10.82 -8.03
N ARG A 33 3.18 11.52 -7.01
CA ARG A 33 4.46 12.24 -7.04
C ARG A 33 5.51 11.47 -6.25
N SER A 34 5.95 10.32 -6.79
CA SER A 34 6.82 9.38 -6.09
C SER A 34 8.18 9.96 -5.70
N GLU A 35 8.67 10.97 -6.44
CA GLU A 35 9.95 11.61 -6.14
C GLU A 35 9.99 12.29 -4.77
N LYS A 36 8.85 12.70 -4.24
CA LYS A 36 8.76 13.30 -2.90
C LYS A 36 8.85 12.27 -1.78
N PHE A 37 8.78 10.99 -2.13
CA PHE A 37 8.78 9.88 -1.20
C PHE A 37 10.00 8.98 -1.35
N ALA A 38 11.06 9.48 -2.00
CA ALA A 38 12.24 8.67 -2.34
C ALA A 38 12.95 8.09 -1.10
N GLU A 39 12.95 8.81 0.01
CA GLU A 39 13.60 8.39 1.26
C GLU A 39 12.70 7.56 2.18
N MET A 40 11.42 7.41 1.85
CA MET A 40 10.49 6.66 2.69
C MET A 40 10.81 5.16 2.64
N PRO A 41 10.82 4.47 3.79
CA PRO A 41 10.95 3.01 3.79
C PRO A 41 9.81 2.39 2.98
N LYS A 42 10.15 1.46 2.08
CA LYS A 42 9.19 0.83 1.18
C LYS A 42 9.27 -0.68 1.29
N MET A 43 8.10 -1.32 1.25
CA MET A 43 8.02 -2.76 1.11
C MET A 43 7.84 -3.11 -0.37
N ASP A 44 8.79 -3.84 -0.92
CA ASP A 44 8.69 -4.39 -2.28
C ASP A 44 7.89 -5.69 -2.23
N VAL A 45 6.58 -5.58 -2.45
CA VAL A 45 5.66 -6.72 -2.33
C VAL A 45 6.02 -7.82 -3.32
N GLY A 46 6.32 -7.45 -4.56
CA GLY A 46 6.68 -8.41 -5.60
C GLY A 46 7.93 -9.21 -5.25
N LYS A 47 8.96 -8.53 -4.76
CA LYS A 47 10.21 -9.18 -4.37
C LYS A 47 10.00 -10.14 -3.20
N GLU A 48 9.31 -9.69 -2.15
CA GLU A 48 9.08 -10.50 -0.96
C GLU A 48 8.31 -11.79 -1.29
N LEU A 49 7.19 -11.67 -2.01
CA LEU A 49 6.40 -12.83 -2.37
C LEU A 49 7.09 -13.74 -3.37
N SER A 50 7.77 -13.18 -4.37
CA SER A 50 8.49 -13.99 -5.37
C SER A 50 9.58 -14.82 -4.71
N LEU A 51 10.33 -14.26 -3.79
CA LEU A 51 11.36 -15.00 -3.05
C LEU A 51 10.75 -16.11 -2.20
N TYR A 52 9.66 -15.81 -1.50
CA TYR A 52 8.97 -16.79 -0.67
C TYR A 52 8.50 -17.99 -1.51
N ILE A 53 7.85 -17.73 -2.65
CA ILE A 53 7.35 -18.77 -3.54
C ILE A 53 8.49 -19.63 -4.08
N ARG A 54 9.61 -19.01 -4.45
CA ARG A 54 10.76 -19.75 -5.01
C ARG A 54 11.49 -20.59 -3.97
N GLN A 55 11.53 -20.15 -2.73
CA GLN A 55 12.31 -20.78 -1.66
C GLN A 55 11.54 -21.85 -0.89
N ASN A 56 10.25 -22.02 -1.15
CA ASN A 56 9.40 -22.93 -0.38
C ASN A 56 8.59 -23.83 -1.31
N GLU A 57 8.38 -25.06 -0.86
CA GLU A 57 7.40 -25.94 -1.49
C GLU A 57 6.05 -25.67 -0.86
N LEU A 58 5.12 -25.17 -1.67
CA LEU A 58 3.82 -24.73 -1.19
C LEU A 58 2.74 -25.75 -1.57
N GLU A 59 2.04 -26.28 -0.59
CA GLU A 59 0.89 -27.16 -0.80
C GLU A 59 -0.39 -26.37 -1.04
N ASP A 60 -0.60 -25.30 -0.26
CA ASP A 60 -1.71 -24.37 -0.43
C ASP A 60 -1.12 -22.98 -0.68
N ILE A 61 -0.91 -22.65 -1.94
CA ILE A 61 -0.22 -21.42 -2.34
C ILE A 61 -0.97 -20.18 -1.84
N LYS A 62 -2.29 -20.15 -1.99
CA LYS A 62 -3.10 -18.99 -1.57
C LYS A 62 -2.99 -18.74 -0.08
N GLN A 63 -3.23 -19.75 0.74
CA GLN A 63 -3.22 -19.60 2.18
C GLN A 63 -1.83 -19.29 2.72
N GLN A 64 -0.82 -20.00 2.24
CA GLN A 64 0.55 -19.81 2.71
C GLN A 64 1.10 -18.46 2.30
N CYS A 65 0.84 -18.02 1.08
CA CYS A 65 1.26 -16.69 0.62
C CYS A 65 0.51 -15.58 1.35
N TYR A 66 -0.77 -15.78 1.65
CA TYR A 66 -1.54 -14.82 2.44
C TYR A 66 -0.95 -14.63 3.83
N GLN A 67 -0.68 -15.73 4.52
CA GLN A 67 -0.09 -15.70 5.86
C GLN A 67 1.29 -15.04 5.86
N PHE A 68 2.10 -15.37 4.87
CA PHE A 68 3.42 -14.75 4.69
C PHE A 68 3.29 -13.25 4.44
N LEU A 69 2.35 -12.84 3.60
CA LEU A 69 2.11 -11.43 3.28
C LEU A 69 1.71 -10.64 4.53
N MET A 70 0.81 -11.18 5.33
CA MET A 70 0.39 -10.52 6.57
C MET A 70 1.56 -10.34 7.54
N GLN A 71 2.42 -11.34 7.65
CA GLN A 71 3.61 -11.25 8.48
C GLN A 71 4.59 -10.21 7.93
N CYS A 72 4.75 -10.13 6.61
CA CYS A 72 5.61 -9.13 5.98
C CYS A 72 5.09 -7.71 6.25
N PHE A 73 3.79 -7.49 6.20
CA PHE A 73 3.22 -6.18 6.53
C PHE A 73 3.63 -5.79 7.96
N ASP A 74 3.43 -6.68 8.93
CA ASP A 74 3.79 -6.40 10.31
C ASP A 74 5.27 -6.04 10.46
N ASN A 75 6.14 -6.72 9.72
CA ASN A 75 7.58 -6.50 9.78
C ASN A 75 8.01 -5.19 9.11
N HIS A 76 7.20 -4.64 8.22
CA HIS A 76 7.53 -3.42 7.46
C HIS A 76 6.80 -2.17 7.96
N ILE A 77 5.98 -2.29 8.99
CA ILE A 77 5.33 -1.12 9.59
C ILE A 77 6.38 -0.28 10.28
N SER A 78 6.43 1.00 9.92
CA SER A 78 7.29 2.01 10.53
C SER A 78 6.44 2.98 11.35
N ASN A 79 7.10 3.82 12.12
CA ASN A 79 6.42 4.78 12.97
C ASN A 79 6.97 6.18 12.70
N ASP A 80 6.08 7.12 12.47
CA ASP A 80 6.40 8.53 12.29
C ASP A 80 5.81 9.35 13.43
N ASP A 81 6.51 10.40 13.85
CA ASP A 81 6.06 11.23 14.97
C ASP A 81 4.71 11.93 14.70
N ASP A 82 4.47 12.31 13.43
CA ASP A 82 3.26 13.04 13.05
C ASP A 82 2.15 12.13 12.54
N TYR A 83 2.51 11.07 11.81
CA TYR A 83 1.53 10.21 11.13
C TYR A 83 1.21 8.93 11.89
N GLY A 84 2.00 8.58 12.89
CA GLY A 84 1.87 7.32 13.59
C GLY A 84 2.41 6.14 12.76
N LYS A 85 1.76 5.01 12.90
CA LYS A 85 2.16 3.80 12.16
C LYS A 85 1.83 3.94 10.68
N PHE A 86 2.79 3.62 9.83
CA PHE A 86 2.61 3.68 8.38
C PHE A 86 3.37 2.56 7.68
N ILE A 87 2.96 2.29 6.45
CA ILE A 87 3.64 1.38 5.54
C ILE A 87 3.53 1.94 4.12
N CYS A 88 4.58 1.81 3.34
CA CYS A 88 4.56 2.16 1.92
C CYS A 88 4.71 0.89 1.11
N LEU A 89 3.71 0.58 0.29
CA LEU A 89 3.66 -0.64 -0.53
C LEU A 89 3.94 -0.30 -1.99
N TYR A 90 4.93 -0.94 -2.59
CA TYR A 90 5.14 -0.78 -4.03
C TYR A 90 5.37 -2.14 -4.69
N ASN A 91 5.37 -2.15 -6.02
CA ASN A 91 5.51 -3.36 -6.82
C ASN A 91 4.45 -4.40 -6.44
N VAL A 92 3.19 -3.97 -6.42
CA VAL A 92 2.07 -4.79 -5.93
C VAL A 92 1.43 -5.66 -7.02
N GLY A 93 1.96 -5.63 -8.24
CA GLY A 93 1.38 -6.37 -9.37
C GLY A 93 1.21 -7.87 -9.13
N ILE A 94 2.12 -8.48 -8.38
CA ILE A 94 2.04 -9.90 -8.06
C ILE A 94 0.75 -10.26 -7.31
N LEU A 95 0.17 -9.31 -6.56
CA LEU A 95 -1.05 -9.56 -5.80
C LEU A 95 -2.25 -9.86 -6.70
N PHE A 96 -2.16 -9.49 -7.99
CA PHE A 96 -3.22 -9.75 -8.96
C PHE A 96 -3.07 -11.10 -9.67
N GLU A 97 -2.03 -11.86 -9.35
CA GLU A 97 -1.83 -13.18 -9.96
C GLU A 97 -2.97 -14.12 -9.61
N GLN A 98 -3.51 -14.80 -10.62
CA GLN A 98 -4.67 -15.67 -10.47
C GLN A 98 -4.41 -16.81 -9.49
N GLU A 99 -3.21 -17.38 -9.50
CA GLU A 99 -2.82 -18.49 -8.64
C GLU A 99 -2.88 -18.13 -7.14
N LEU A 100 -2.67 -16.86 -6.82
CA LEU A 100 -2.77 -16.38 -5.44
C LEU A 100 -4.22 -16.21 -4.98
N GLY A 101 -5.13 -15.90 -5.90
CA GLY A 101 -6.55 -15.77 -5.61
C GLY A 101 -6.88 -14.68 -4.59
N PHE A 102 -6.08 -13.63 -4.49
CA PHE A 102 -6.26 -12.56 -3.51
C PHE A 102 -7.34 -11.57 -3.96
N ASP A 103 -8.10 -11.09 -2.98
CA ASP A 103 -8.90 -9.88 -3.14
C ASP A 103 -8.03 -8.70 -2.70
N VAL A 104 -7.39 -8.03 -3.67
CA VAL A 104 -6.41 -6.96 -3.39
C VAL A 104 -7.09 -5.77 -2.73
N THR A 105 -8.30 -5.42 -3.16
CA THR A 105 -9.06 -4.33 -2.53
C THR A 105 -9.30 -4.62 -1.05
N ASP A 106 -9.69 -5.85 -0.70
CA ASP A 106 -9.93 -6.24 0.68
C ASP A 106 -8.65 -6.20 1.52
N ILE A 107 -7.53 -6.66 0.95
CA ILE A 107 -6.23 -6.62 1.64
C ILE A 107 -5.87 -5.18 2.01
N ILE A 108 -5.98 -4.25 1.06
CA ILE A 108 -5.69 -2.83 1.30
C ILE A 108 -6.67 -2.24 2.31
N ALA A 109 -7.94 -2.59 2.21
CA ALA A 109 -8.97 -2.11 3.14
C ALA A 109 -8.67 -2.52 4.58
N ARG A 110 -8.30 -3.76 4.80
CA ARG A 110 -7.98 -4.27 6.14
C ARG A 110 -6.71 -3.62 6.71
N LEU A 111 -5.68 -3.52 5.90
CA LEU A 111 -4.41 -2.93 6.34
C LEU A 111 -4.59 -1.45 6.70
N SER A 112 -5.32 -0.71 5.89
CA SER A 112 -5.48 0.75 6.07
C SER A 112 -6.41 1.14 7.22
N LYS A 113 -7.10 0.20 7.83
CA LYS A 113 -7.89 0.49 9.04
C LYS A 113 -7.03 0.88 10.23
N ASN A 114 -5.85 0.27 10.36
CA ASN A 114 -5.00 0.43 11.53
C ASN A 114 -3.69 1.13 11.24
N VAL A 115 -3.30 1.22 9.98
CA VAL A 115 -2.00 1.72 9.55
C VAL A 115 -2.22 2.68 8.40
N LEU A 116 -1.48 3.79 8.37
CA LEU A 116 -1.48 4.68 7.21
C LEU A 116 -0.76 4.00 6.06
N VAL A 117 -1.48 3.72 4.98
CA VAL A 117 -0.92 3.05 3.80
C VAL A 117 -0.60 4.09 2.74
N PHE A 118 0.67 4.19 2.38
CA PHE A 118 1.11 4.93 1.20
C PHE A 118 1.19 3.95 0.04
N LEU A 119 0.50 4.28 -1.04
CA LEU A 119 0.41 3.40 -2.20
C LEU A 119 0.84 4.18 -3.45
N PRO A 120 2.15 4.16 -3.78
CA PRO A 120 2.61 4.72 -5.06
C PRO A 120 1.93 4.00 -6.22
N TRP A 121 1.39 4.75 -7.16
CA TRP A 121 0.65 4.17 -8.27
C TRP A 121 0.99 4.89 -9.56
N SER A 122 1.57 4.17 -10.51
CA SER A 122 1.93 4.68 -11.83
C SER A 122 0.84 4.42 -12.88
N GLY A 123 -0.08 3.51 -12.62
CA GLY A 123 -1.18 3.18 -13.52
C GLY A 123 -2.28 4.25 -13.51
N GLU A 124 -3.36 3.99 -14.21
CA GLU A 124 -4.48 4.93 -14.28
C GLU A 124 -5.30 4.96 -12.99
N LEU A 125 -5.76 6.16 -12.63
CA LEU A 125 -6.79 6.37 -11.63
C LEU A 125 -8.01 6.93 -12.34
N LYS A 126 -9.09 6.16 -12.40
CA LYS A 126 -10.29 6.54 -13.12
C LYS A 126 -11.52 5.92 -12.46
N ASN A 127 -12.61 6.69 -12.33
CA ASN A 127 -13.87 6.21 -11.75
C ASN A 127 -13.68 5.57 -10.37
N ASN A 128 -12.90 6.22 -9.49
CA ASN A 128 -12.59 5.71 -8.14
C ASN A 128 -11.96 4.32 -8.14
N SER A 129 -11.15 4.01 -9.16
CA SER A 129 -10.41 2.75 -9.23
C SER A 129 -8.99 3.00 -9.67
N LEU A 130 -8.05 2.28 -9.04
CA LEU A 130 -6.66 2.22 -9.43
C LEU A 130 -6.48 1.01 -10.35
N TYR A 131 -6.17 1.26 -11.60
CA TYR A 131 -5.98 0.20 -12.58
C TYR A 131 -4.52 -0.18 -12.68
N PHE A 132 -4.27 -1.48 -12.59
CA PHE A 132 -2.92 -2.01 -12.84
C PHE A 132 -2.68 -1.99 -14.35
N LEU A 133 -1.68 -1.23 -14.77
CA LEU A 133 -1.31 -0.96 -16.16
C LEU A 133 -2.23 0.05 -16.83
N SER A 134 -3.49 -0.29 -17.14
CA SER A 134 -4.39 0.62 -17.86
C SER A 134 -5.85 0.39 -17.45
N SER A 135 -6.72 1.35 -17.82
CA SER A 135 -8.15 1.30 -17.50
C SER A 135 -8.91 0.17 -18.22
N THR A 136 -8.28 -0.50 -19.17
CA THR A 136 -8.82 -1.69 -19.83
C THR A 136 -8.47 -2.98 -19.07
N SER A 137 -7.61 -2.89 -18.07
CA SER A 137 -7.21 -4.03 -17.25
C SER A 137 -8.34 -4.50 -16.36
N LYS A 138 -8.40 -5.83 -16.15
CA LYS A 138 -9.29 -6.42 -15.15
C LYS A 138 -8.73 -6.28 -13.73
N HIS A 139 -7.45 -5.99 -13.61
CA HIS A 139 -6.76 -5.88 -12.32
C HIS A 139 -6.83 -4.46 -11.81
N LYS A 140 -7.62 -4.27 -10.78
CA LYS A 140 -7.83 -2.94 -10.20
C LYS A 140 -8.08 -3.01 -8.71
N ILE A 141 -7.85 -1.89 -8.03
CA ILE A 141 -8.25 -1.67 -6.65
C ILE A 141 -9.40 -0.66 -6.68
N SER A 142 -10.58 -1.08 -6.24
CA SER A 142 -11.74 -0.19 -6.16
C SER A 142 -11.61 0.68 -4.91
N LEU A 143 -11.66 2.00 -5.08
CA LEU A 143 -11.57 2.96 -3.98
C LEU A 143 -12.92 3.50 -3.54
N SER A 144 -14.01 2.98 -4.09
CA SER A 144 -15.35 3.53 -3.86
C SER A 144 -15.78 3.52 -2.39
N LYS A 145 -15.24 2.59 -1.59
CA LYS A 145 -15.54 2.47 -0.16
C LYS A 145 -14.46 3.07 0.74
N PHE A 146 -13.43 3.68 0.14
CA PHE A 146 -12.32 4.26 0.90
C PHE A 146 -12.49 5.77 1.06
N ASN A 147 -12.06 6.27 2.22
CA ASN A 147 -11.76 7.68 2.39
C ASN A 147 -10.28 7.84 2.07
N TYR A 148 -9.93 8.16 0.86
CA TYR A 148 -8.54 8.25 0.43
C TYR A 148 -8.16 9.67 0.03
N THR A 149 -6.88 9.96 0.00
CA THR A 149 -6.36 11.20 -0.59
C THR A 149 -5.29 10.85 -1.64
N ILE A 150 -5.09 11.79 -2.55
CA ILE A 150 -4.12 11.65 -3.66
C ILE A 150 -3.06 12.74 -3.48
N ILE A 151 -1.81 12.33 -3.58
CA ILE A 151 -0.67 13.24 -3.51
C ILE A 151 0.14 13.18 -4.79
#